data_3536dd976ae071c3f03684fff6b61b0c
#
_entry.id   3536dd976ae071c3f03684fff6b61b0c
#
_cell.length_a   1.000
_cell.length_b   1.000
_cell.length_c   1.000
_cell.angle_alpha   90.00
_cell.angle_beta   90.00
_cell.angle_gamma   90.00
#
_symmetry.space_group_name_H-M   'P 1'
#
loop_
_entity.id
_entity.type
_entity.pdbx_description
1 polymer ?
#
loop_
_entity_poly.entity_id
_entity_poly.type
_entity_poly.pdbx_seq_one_letter_code
_entity_poly.pdbx_strand_id
1 'polypeptide(L)'
;MSSQSPAEGLQFPIHASIKKQSTSLTGQEILSEALSIVDNKTAQQILAEKNWRKNYPIYFKALVKHGITNSNNPITIAKQGLHKAHHLFDYYRDGKHYLLKDALHIPTSTPLNTVKFKGESEAAPEWYVPYKGQKLSGQSLLDQIQKWENAGIIEPSHAKALREAAAHPEWFDLSDRTMVLFGAASEAGPLPWLARWKANIVAIDLPNPRVWGKILNTIQQGNATLIAPSIEKIDSSAKASALRDKLGANLLTQIPEIAQWLVQFPQKLDLAAIAYLDGEKHVRVSMAMDSIMQYVSEHKPDTSLMFMCTPTDVYAVPKEVAEAAQEKFKSRSQLQKMAVKGVSTLSLKRFFQAPYQDLITSENGKTYGIADCLVVEQGPNYALAKRIQQWRATLARHQGQRVSINIG
;
A
#
# COMPACT_ATOMS: atom_id res chain seq x y z
N MET A 1 -4.92 40.59 -0.81
CA MET A 1 -5.06 39.13 -0.89
C MET A 1 -4.46 38.56 0.39
N SER A 2 -5.29 38.12 1.34
CA SER A 2 -4.83 37.50 2.57
C SER A 2 -4.13 36.18 2.20
N SER A 3 -2.83 36.11 2.43
CA SER A 3 -2.10 34.86 2.37
C SER A 3 -2.64 33.97 3.48
N GLN A 4 -3.57 33.05 3.15
CA GLN A 4 -3.91 31.99 4.09
C GLN A 4 -2.62 31.22 4.39
N SER A 5 -2.28 31.10 5.66
CA SER A 5 -1.18 30.23 6.09
C SER A 5 -1.39 28.83 5.52
N PRO A 6 -0.32 28.16 5.07
CA PRO A 6 -0.43 26.79 4.57
C PRO A 6 -1.09 25.91 5.63
N ALA A 7 -1.87 24.91 5.18
CA ALA A 7 -2.49 23.97 6.10
C ALA A 7 -1.41 23.13 6.80
N GLU A 8 -1.60 22.85 8.09
CA GLU A 8 -0.71 22.05 8.92
C GLU A 8 -0.46 20.63 8.35
N GLY A 9 0.72 20.10 8.65
CA GLY A 9 1.13 18.76 8.29
C GLY A 9 1.71 18.62 6.88
N LEU A 10 1.67 17.40 6.36
CA LEU A 10 2.24 17.04 5.07
C LEU A 10 1.45 17.64 3.91
N GLN A 11 2.14 18.35 3.03
CA GLN A 11 1.57 19.05 1.88
C GLN A 11 2.35 18.76 0.59
N PHE A 12 1.68 18.90 -0.56
CA PHE A 12 2.38 19.01 -1.83
C PHE A 12 3.21 20.29 -1.90
N PRO A 13 4.35 20.29 -2.62
CA PRO A 13 5.20 21.46 -2.75
C PRO A 13 4.51 22.59 -3.53
N ILE A 14 4.90 23.82 -3.22
CA ILE A 14 4.56 24.98 -4.05
C ILE A 14 5.58 25.08 -5.18
N HIS A 15 5.14 24.81 -6.41
CA HIS A 15 6.01 24.89 -7.60
C HIS A 15 6.27 26.37 -7.98
N ALA A 16 7.53 26.73 -8.08
CA ALA A 16 7.95 28.11 -8.39
C ALA A 16 7.40 28.62 -9.74
N SER A 17 7.28 27.73 -10.74
CA SER A 17 6.78 28.07 -12.07
C SER A 17 5.33 28.54 -12.12
N ILE A 18 4.49 28.03 -11.20
CA ILE A 18 3.05 28.34 -11.16
C ILE A 18 2.61 28.97 -9.84
N LYS A 19 3.51 29.13 -8.87
CA LYS A 19 3.31 29.70 -7.52
C LYS A 19 2.14 29.05 -6.75
N LYS A 20 1.89 27.76 -6.98
CA LYS A 20 0.85 26.96 -6.30
C LYS A 20 1.22 25.48 -6.24
N GLN A 21 0.51 24.72 -5.41
CA GLN A 21 0.61 23.27 -5.37
C GLN A 21 0.08 22.63 -6.66
N SER A 22 0.72 21.56 -7.11
CA SER A 22 0.28 20.77 -8.28
C SER A 22 0.65 19.31 -8.13
N THR A 23 -0.35 18.45 -8.02
CA THR A 23 -0.14 17.00 -7.98
C THR A 23 0.45 16.46 -9.27
N SER A 24 0.09 17.05 -10.41
CA SER A 24 0.63 16.65 -11.72
C SER A 24 2.12 16.95 -11.84
N LEU A 25 2.56 18.17 -11.53
CA LEU A 25 3.98 18.54 -11.59
C LEU A 25 4.80 17.74 -10.57
N THR A 26 4.29 17.58 -9.35
CA THR A 26 4.94 16.75 -8.32
C THR A 26 5.11 15.31 -8.79
N GLY A 27 4.07 14.70 -9.36
CA GLY A 27 4.12 13.35 -9.91
C GLY A 27 5.11 13.22 -11.06
N GLN A 28 5.13 14.20 -11.98
CA GLN A 28 6.08 14.25 -13.08
C GLN A 28 7.53 14.35 -12.58
N GLU A 29 7.81 15.21 -11.62
CA GLU A 29 9.16 15.35 -11.06
C GLU A 29 9.63 14.07 -10.36
N ILE A 30 8.76 13.40 -9.59
CA ILE A 30 9.10 12.15 -8.91
C ILE A 30 9.37 11.02 -9.92
N LEU A 31 8.51 10.86 -10.94
CA LEU A 31 8.69 9.82 -11.95
C LEU A 31 9.87 10.09 -12.86
N SER A 32 10.13 11.35 -13.22
CA SER A 32 11.30 11.76 -13.98
C SER A 32 12.59 11.39 -13.25
N GLU A 33 12.69 11.76 -11.96
CA GLU A 33 13.85 11.42 -11.15
C GLU A 33 14.02 9.90 -11.03
N ALA A 34 12.94 9.17 -10.83
CA ALA A 34 12.99 7.71 -10.75
C ALA A 34 13.61 7.05 -11.99
N LEU A 35 13.38 7.62 -13.18
CA LEU A 35 13.93 7.13 -14.45
C LEU A 35 15.25 7.79 -14.87
N SER A 36 15.66 8.86 -14.23
CA SER A 36 16.78 9.73 -14.69
C SER A 36 18.08 8.96 -14.99
N ILE A 37 18.40 7.94 -14.18
CA ILE A 37 19.61 7.13 -14.31
C ILE A 37 19.45 6.01 -15.33
N VAL A 38 18.26 5.38 -15.39
CA VAL A 38 18.03 4.18 -16.22
C VAL A 38 17.55 4.52 -17.62
N ASP A 39 16.84 5.64 -17.79
CA ASP A 39 16.37 6.18 -19.08
C ASP A 39 16.13 7.69 -19.00
N ASN A 40 17.20 8.46 -19.16
CA ASN A 40 17.14 9.93 -19.12
C ASN A 40 16.24 10.52 -20.22
N LYS A 41 16.13 9.86 -21.38
CA LYS A 41 15.26 10.33 -22.47
C LYS A 41 13.80 10.33 -22.03
N THR A 42 13.31 9.23 -21.49
CA THR A 42 11.94 9.15 -20.95
C THR A 42 11.76 10.08 -19.76
N ALA A 43 12.77 10.24 -18.90
CA ALA A 43 12.73 11.19 -17.79
C ALA A 43 12.46 12.63 -18.26
N GLN A 44 13.14 13.09 -19.32
CA GLN A 44 12.89 14.42 -19.92
C GLN A 44 11.50 14.52 -20.58
N GLN A 45 11.03 13.45 -21.20
CA GLN A 45 9.67 13.41 -21.77
C GLN A 45 8.59 13.56 -20.71
N ILE A 46 8.78 12.96 -19.52
CA ILE A 46 7.87 13.11 -18.39
C ILE A 46 7.73 14.58 -17.98
N LEU A 47 8.83 15.31 -17.85
CA LEU A 47 8.81 16.73 -17.48
C LEU A 47 8.16 17.61 -18.55
N ALA A 48 8.26 17.23 -19.82
CA ALA A 48 7.67 17.96 -20.94
C ALA A 48 6.19 17.60 -21.20
N GLU A 49 5.63 16.58 -20.52
CA GLU A 49 4.29 16.08 -20.79
C GLU A 49 3.20 17.06 -20.32
N LYS A 50 2.43 17.59 -21.28
CA LYS A 50 1.38 18.57 -21.02
C LYS A 50 0.04 17.94 -20.63
N ASN A 51 -0.21 16.72 -21.09
CA ASN A 51 -1.46 15.99 -20.87
C ASN A 51 -1.30 14.86 -19.83
N TRP A 52 -0.66 15.18 -18.71
CA TRP A 52 -0.26 14.21 -17.69
C TRP A 52 -1.37 13.23 -17.31
N ARG A 53 -2.57 13.73 -17.00
CA ARG A 53 -3.71 12.90 -16.59
C ARG A 53 -4.11 11.85 -17.65
N LYS A 54 -3.86 12.12 -18.92
CA LYS A 54 -4.17 11.18 -20.02
C LYS A 54 -3.01 10.23 -20.28
N ASN A 55 -1.78 10.72 -20.20
CA ASN A 55 -0.61 10.03 -20.72
C ASN A 55 0.26 9.37 -19.64
N TYR A 56 -0.06 9.56 -18.32
CA TYR A 56 0.71 8.93 -17.24
C TYR A 56 0.86 7.39 -17.39
N PRO A 57 -0.11 6.62 -17.94
CA PRO A 57 0.06 5.17 -18.10
C PRO A 57 1.26 4.78 -18.94
N ILE A 58 1.62 5.60 -19.95
CA ILE A 58 2.80 5.38 -20.80
C ILE A 58 4.07 5.35 -19.95
N TYR A 59 4.19 6.27 -19.03
CA TYR A 59 5.36 6.43 -18.16
C TYR A 59 5.43 5.41 -17.04
N PHE A 60 4.29 5.02 -16.48
CA PHE A 60 4.22 3.90 -15.51
C PHE A 60 4.60 2.57 -16.19
N LYS A 61 4.20 2.37 -17.45
CA LYS A 61 4.63 1.22 -18.24
C LYS A 61 6.15 1.25 -18.51
N ALA A 62 6.71 2.41 -18.78
CA ALA A 62 8.16 2.58 -18.95
C ALA A 62 8.93 2.22 -17.67
N LEU A 63 8.47 2.63 -16.48
CA LEU A 63 9.07 2.23 -15.20
C LEU A 63 9.21 0.72 -15.07
N VAL A 64 8.15 -0.02 -15.40
CA VAL A 64 8.16 -1.50 -15.31
C VAL A 64 9.06 -2.09 -16.39
N LYS A 65 9.00 -1.59 -17.63
CA LYS A 65 9.85 -2.04 -18.73
C LYS A 65 11.35 -1.92 -18.38
N HIS A 66 11.76 -0.77 -17.88
CA HIS A 66 13.15 -0.56 -17.47
C HIS A 66 13.52 -1.36 -16.22
N GLY A 67 12.56 -1.53 -15.30
CA GLY A 67 12.74 -2.32 -14.08
C GLY A 67 13.08 -3.79 -14.35
N ILE A 68 12.58 -4.40 -15.43
CA ILE A 68 12.82 -5.82 -15.73
C ILE A 68 14.04 -6.08 -16.62
N THR A 69 14.63 -5.06 -17.24
CA THR A 69 15.79 -5.25 -18.12
C THR A 69 17.04 -5.70 -17.36
N ASN A 70 17.20 -5.22 -16.13
CA ASN A 70 18.38 -5.46 -15.30
C ASN A 70 17.97 -5.60 -13.82
N SER A 71 18.61 -6.45 -13.06
CA SER A 71 18.30 -6.69 -11.65
C SER A 71 18.51 -5.50 -10.72
N ASN A 72 19.38 -4.56 -11.08
CA ASN A 72 19.66 -3.35 -10.31
C ASN A 72 18.69 -2.20 -10.61
N ASN A 73 18.07 -2.21 -11.78
CA ASN A 73 17.17 -1.13 -12.19
C ASN A 73 15.98 -0.90 -11.25
N PRO A 74 15.28 -1.94 -10.75
CA PRO A 74 14.19 -1.72 -9.80
C PRO A 74 14.65 -1.00 -8.53
N ILE A 75 15.85 -1.33 -8.08
CA ILE A 75 16.46 -0.72 -6.88
C ILE A 75 16.82 0.75 -7.15
N THR A 76 17.46 1.02 -8.28
CA THR A 76 17.82 2.38 -8.70
C THR A 76 16.57 3.25 -8.86
N ILE A 77 15.55 2.77 -9.58
CA ILE A 77 14.27 3.46 -9.78
C ILE A 77 13.61 3.78 -8.44
N ALA A 78 13.50 2.78 -7.56
CA ALA A 78 12.88 2.95 -6.25
C ALA A 78 13.64 3.95 -5.37
N LYS A 79 14.97 3.87 -5.36
CA LYS A 79 15.84 4.78 -4.60
C LYS A 79 15.71 6.23 -5.08
N GLN A 80 15.81 6.47 -6.38
CA GLN A 80 15.70 7.83 -6.94
C GLN A 80 14.29 8.40 -6.75
N GLY A 81 13.23 7.61 -7.00
CA GLY A 81 11.86 8.05 -6.84
C GLY A 81 11.51 8.42 -5.40
N LEU A 82 11.86 7.57 -4.40
CA LEU A 82 11.65 7.88 -2.99
C LEU A 82 12.52 9.05 -2.52
N HIS A 83 13.78 9.08 -2.91
CA HIS A 83 14.66 10.20 -2.57
C HIS A 83 14.05 11.53 -3.04
N LYS A 84 13.64 11.62 -4.31
CA LYS A 84 12.99 12.83 -4.83
C LYS A 84 11.72 13.17 -4.05
N ALA A 85 10.87 12.19 -3.77
CA ALA A 85 9.62 12.41 -3.03
C ALA A 85 9.89 13.01 -1.64
N HIS A 86 10.80 12.42 -0.85
CA HIS A 86 11.15 12.92 0.49
C HIS A 86 11.75 14.33 0.49
N HIS A 87 12.43 14.73 -0.61
CA HIS A 87 13.03 16.07 -0.76
C HIS A 87 12.08 17.09 -1.41
N LEU A 88 10.90 16.65 -1.85
CA LEU A 88 9.97 17.51 -2.57
C LEU A 88 8.75 17.90 -1.74
N PHE A 89 8.23 16.96 -0.92
CA PHE A 89 7.07 17.24 -0.09
C PHE A 89 7.40 18.17 1.07
N ASP A 90 6.46 19.10 1.36
CA ASP A 90 6.53 20.06 2.45
C ASP A 90 5.82 19.53 3.70
N TYR A 91 6.33 19.90 4.86
CA TYR A 91 5.68 19.67 6.15
C TYR A 91 5.57 20.98 6.93
N TYR A 92 4.38 21.34 7.32
CA TYR A 92 4.10 22.58 8.08
C TYR A 92 3.71 22.24 9.51
N ARG A 93 4.34 22.94 10.47
CA ARG A 93 4.04 22.85 11.89
C ARG A 93 4.21 24.19 12.58
N ASP A 94 3.17 24.64 13.31
CA ASP A 94 3.19 25.89 14.09
C ASP A 94 3.65 27.10 13.25
N GLY A 95 3.17 27.19 12.02
CA GLY A 95 3.53 28.22 11.06
C GLY A 95 4.96 28.12 10.49
N LYS A 96 5.73 27.08 10.82
CA LYS A 96 7.06 26.83 10.26
C LYS A 96 6.98 25.82 9.13
N HIS A 97 7.88 25.97 8.15
CA HIS A 97 8.04 25.11 7.00
C HIS A 97 9.27 24.21 7.16
N TYR A 98 9.12 22.95 6.84
CA TYR A 98 10.15 21.92 6.79
C TYR A 98 10.00 21.11 5.51
N LEU A 99 11.08 20.52 5.02
CA LEU A 99 10.96 19.41 4.06
C LEU A 99 10.55 18.13 4.79
N LEU A 100 9.81 17.25 4.13
CA LEU A 100 9.35 15.99 4.73
C LEU A 100 10.52 15.17 5.32
N LYS A 101 11.67 15.11 4.63
CA LYS A 101 12.86 14.41 5.13
C LYS A 101 13.35 14.90 6.50
N ASP A 102 13.11 16.18 6.82
CA ASP A 102 13.54 16.81 8.07
C ASP A 102 12.44 16.76 9.14
N ALA A 103 11.18 16.50 8.74
CA ALA A 103 10.02 16.51 9.63
C ALA A 103 10.12 15.51 10.79
N LEU A 104 10.72 14.33 10.56
CA LEU A 104 10.88 13.29 11.57
C LEU A 104 11.82 13.65 12.72
N HIS A 105 12.67 14.67 12.53
CA HIS A 105 13.63 15.17 13.51
C HIS A 105 13.12 16.37 14.30
N ILE A 106 11.89 16.82 14.05
CA ILE A 106 11.28 17.93 14.79
C ILE A 106 11.01 17.47 16.23
N PRO A 107 11.46 18.25 17.24
CA PRO A 107 11.12 17.94 18.63
C PRO A 107 9.59 17.95 18.82
N THR A 108 9.07 16.91 19.44
CA THR A 108 7.64 16.81 19.73
C THR A 108 7.33 17.46 21.06
N SER A 109 6.48 18.49 21.07
CA SER A 109 6.03 19.19 22.29
C SER A 109 5.01 18.36 23.07
N THR A 110 4.27 17.50 22.39
CA THR A 110 3.23 16.65 22.98
C THR A 110 3.44 15.20 22.58
N PRO A 111 4.20 14.42 23.39
CA PRO A 111 4.43 13.01 23.11
C PRO A 111 3.12 12.22 23.23
N LEU A 112 3.00 11.18 22.40
CA LEU A 112 1.86 10.27 22.46
C LEU A 112 1.99 9.31 23.66
N ASN A 113 0.93 9.20 24.43
CA ASN A 113 0.78 8.21 25.48
C ASN A 113 0.19 6.90 24.93
N THR A 114 0.47 5.80 25.60
CA THR A 114 0.00 4.47 25.22
C THR A 114 -1.21 4.08 26.05
N VAL A 115 -2.32 3.74 25.39
CA VAL A 115 -3.52 3.17 26.01
C VAL A 115 -3.65 1.73 25.55
N LYS A 116 -3.94 0.80 26.47
CA LYS A 116 -4.18 -0.62 26.16
C LYS A 116 -5.61 -0.99 26.47
N PHE A 117 -6.20 -1.79 25.58
CA PHE A 117 -7.55 -2.33 25.74
C PHE A 117 -7.55 -3.79 25.24
N LYS A 118 -8.03 -4.72 26.08
CA LYS A 118 -8.05 -6.15 25.76
C LYS A 118 -9.44 -6.57 25.32
N GLY A 119 -9.51 -7.44 24.31
CA GLY A 119 -10.75 -8.10 23.89
C GLY A 119 -11.29 -9.05 24.96
N GLU A 120 -12.59 -9.29 24.93
CA GLU A 120 -13.32 -10.05 25.94
C GLU A 120 -13.52 -11.54 25.56
N SER A 121 -13.22 -11.92 24.31
CA SER A 121 -13.37 -13.29 23.83
C SER A 121 -12.21 -14.17 24.29
N GLU A 122 -12.51 -15.38 24.72
CA GLU A 122 -11.53 -16.42 25.02
C GLU A 122 -11.47 -17.50 23.94
N ALA A 123 -12.19 -17.30 22.82
CA ALA A 123 -12.22 -18.25 21.72
C ALA A 123 -10.80 -18.48 21.13
N ALA A 124 -10.51 -19.71 20.77
CA ALA A 124 -9.28 -20.02 20.02
C ALA A 124 -9.26 -19.30 18.66
N PRO A 125 -8.07 -18.95 18.14
CA PRO A 125 -7.95 -18.41 16.79
C PRO A 125 -8.57 -19.36 15.77
N GLU A 126 -9.43 -18.82 14.92
CA GLU A 126 -10.08 -19.57 13.84
C GLU A 126 -9.83 -18.84 12.51
N TRP A 127 -9.49 -19.61 11.48
CA TRP A 127 -9.44 -19.12 10.12
C TRP A 127 -10.42 -19.88 9.22
N TYR A 128 -11.11 -19.16 8.37
CA TYR A 128 -12.03 -19.69 7.37
C TYR A 128 -12.08 -18.77 6.14
N VAL A 129 -12.48 -19.31 5.01
CA VAL A 129 -12.74 -18.52 3.81
C VAL A 129 -14.24 -18.27 3.67
N PRO A 130 -14.70 -17.01 3.70
CA PRO A 130 -16.10 -16.70 3.45
C PRO A 130 -16.44 -16.92 1.97
N TYR A 131 -17.44 -17.77 1.70
CA TYR A 131 -17.86 -18.05 0.33
C TYR A 131 -19.37 -18.32 0.27
N LYS A 132 -20.09 -17.55 -0.56
CA LYS A 132 -21.55 -17.68 -0.76
C LYS A 132 -22.34 -17.76 0.55
N GLY A 133 -22.01 -16.92 1.51
CA GLY A 133 -22.68 -16.86 2.83
C GLY A 133 -22.28 -17.96 3.81
N GLN A 134 -21.34 -18.83 3.43
CA GLN A 134 -20.80 -19.90 4.30
C GLN A 134 -19.36 -19.58 4.74
N LYS A 135 -18.98 -20.13 5.89
CA LYS A 135 -17.60 -20.14 6.37
C LYS A 135 -16.99 -21.49 6.00
N LEU A 136 -16.10 -21.50 5.01
CA LEU A 136 -15.42 -22.74 4.60
C LEU A 136 -14.17 -22.94 5.44
N SER A 137 -14.06 -24.10 6.11
CA SER A 137 -12.89 -24.53 6.87
C SER A 137 -12.72 -26.06 6.76
N GLY A 138 -11.56 -26.58 7.15
CA GLY A 138 -11.28 -28.02 7.09
C GLY A 138 -11.55 -28.64 5.71
N GLN A 139 -12.23 -29.79 5.65
CA GLN A 139 -12.45 -30.52 4.40
C GLN A 139 -13.30 -29.72 3.40
N SER A 140 -14.30 -28.97 3.84
CA SER A 140 -15.16 -28.16 2.96
C SER A 140 -14.35 -27.07 2.21
N LEU A 141 -13.35 -26.49 2.87
CA LEU A 141 -12.42 -25.55 2.24
C LEU A 141 -11.50 -26.26 1.24
N LEU A 142 -10.93 -27.42 1.59
CA LEU A 142 -10.04 -28.17 0.70
C LEU A 142 -10.76 -28.60 -0.59
N ASP A 143 -12.00 -29.07 -0.48
CA ASP A 143 -12.83 -29.45 -1.63
C ASP A 143 -13.14 -28.23 -2.51
N GLN A 144 -13.39 -27.09 -1.91
CA GLN A 144 -13.66 -25.86 -2.65
C GLN A 144 -12.41 -25.30 -3.34
N ILE A 145 -11.24 -25.35 -2.70
CA ILE A 145 -9.94 -25.01 -3.30
C ILE A 145 -9.70 -25.86 -4.55
N GLN A 146 -9.94 -27.16 -4.47
CA GLN A 146 -9.77 -28.07 -5.61
C GLN A 146 -10.72 -27.71 -6.77
N LYS A 147 -11.97 -27.31 -6.48
CA LYS A 147 -12.93 -26.85 -7.50
C LYS A 147 -12.46 -25.55 -8.15
N TRP A 148 -11.94 -24.59 -7.38
CA TRP A 148 -11.44 -23.33 -7.91
C TRP A 148 -10.21 -23.53 -8.79
N GLU A 149 -9.27 -24.38 -8.37
CA GLU A 149 -8.07 -24.70 -9.13
C GLU A 149 -8.41 -25.42 -10.45
N ASN A 150 -9.26 -26.45 -10.42
CA ASN A 150 -9.72 -27.18 -11.61
C ASN A 150 -10.48 -26.28 -12.60
N ALA A 151 -11.21 -25.29 -12.10
CA ALA A 151 -11.94 -24.34 -12.94
C ALA A 151 -11.06 -23.17 -13.43
N GLY A 152 -9.79 -23.09 -13.03
CA GLY A 152 -8.88 -22.00 -13.37
C GLY A 152 -9.29 -20.65 -12.74
N ILE A 153 -10.03 -20.68 -11.62
CA ILE A 153 -10.42 -19.48 -10.85
C ILE A 153 -9.24 -18.99 -10.03
N ILE A 154 -8.45 -19.92 -9.48
CA ILE A 154 -7.21 -19.63 -8.78
C ILE A 154 -6.06 -20.41 -9.42
N GLU A 155 -4.86 -19.84 -9.34
CA GLU A 155 -3.64 -20.50 -9.79
C GLU A 155 -3.20 -21.62 -8.83
N PRO A 156 -2.44 -22.65 -9.32
CA PRO A 156 -1.92 -23.72 -8.46
C PRO A 156 -1.08 -23.21 -7.27
N SER A 157 -0.32 -22.14 -7.46
CA SER A 157 0.47 -21.51 -6.39
C SER A 157 -0.42 -20.95 -5.28
N HIS A 158 -1.53 -20.31 -5.64
CA HIS A 158 -2.51 -19.79 -4.69
C HIS A 158 -3.25 -20.93 -3.98
N ALA A 159 -3.68 -21.94 -4.72
CA ALA A 159 -4.31 -23.15 -4.16
C ALA A 159 -3.39 -23.83 -3.12
N LYS A 160 -2.09 -23.95 -3.43
CA LYS A 160 -1.08 -24.47 -2.51
C LYS A 160 -1.01 -23.65 -1.23
N ALA A 161 -0.91 -22.32 -1.34
CA ALA A 161 -0.84 -21.43 -0.17
C ALA A 161 -2.08 -21.55 0.73
N LEU A 162 -3.28 -21.63 0.14
CA LEU A 162 -4.51 -21.84 0.91
C LEU A 162 -4.55 -23.19 1.63
N ARG A 163 -4.07 -24.26 0.98
CA ARG A 163 -3.96 -25.60 1.62
C ARG A 163 -2.96 -25.60 2.77
N GLU A 164 -1.82 -24.93 2.60
CA GLU A 164 -0.82 -24.77 3.66
C GLU A 164 -1.41 -23.99 4.85
N ALA A 165 -2.10 -22.87 4.61
CA ALA A 165 -2.77 -22.14 5.66
C ALA A 165 -3.83 -22.99 6.38
N ALA A 166 -4.59 -23.82 5.66
CA ALA A 166 -5.58 -24.71 6.26
C ALA A 166 -4.94 -25.85 7.10
N ALA A 167 -3.73 -26.29 6.74
CA ALA A 167 -2.99 -27.34 7.44
C ALA A 167 -2.28 -26.82 8.71
N HIS A 168 -2.13 -25.51 8.88
CA HIS A 168 -1.36 -24.87 9.94
C HIS A 168 -2.23 -23.87 10.75
N PRO A 169 -3.22 -24.35 11.53
CA PRO A 169 -4.07 -23.47 12.33
C PRO A 169 -3.29 -22.67 13.38
N GLU A 170 -2.14 -23.17 13.83
CA GLU A 170 -1.24 -22.49 14.75
C GLU A 170 -0.68 -21.17 14.20
N TRP A 171 -0.65 -20.97 12.87
CA TRP A 171 -0.20 -19.73 12.25
C TRP A 171 -1.12 -18.55 12.54
N PHE A 172 -2.34 -18.82 12.99
CA PHE A 172 -3.32 -17.80 13.33
C PHE A 172 -3.32 -17.42 14.81
N ASP A 173 -2.47 -18.02 15.65
CA ASP A 173 -2.15 -17.50 16.97
C ASP A 173 -1.02 -16.47 16.85
N LEU A 174 -1.37 -15.18 16.88
CA LEU A 174 -0.45 -14.07 16.72
C LEU A 174 -0.10 -13.39 18.06
N SER A 175 -0.19 -14.13 19.16
CA SER A 175 0.08 -13.61 20.51
C SER A 175 1.52 -13.09 20.69
N ASP A 176 2.47 -13.60 19.90
CA ASP A 176 3.87 -13.18 19.82
C ASP A 176 4.13 -12.00 18.86
N ARG A 177 3.08 -11.54 18.10
CA ARG A 177 3.22 -10.51 17.08
C ARG A 177 2.63 -9.18 17.54
N THR A 178 3.32 -8.10 17.14
CA THR A 178 2.83 -6.72 17.34
C THR A 178 2.64 -6.06 15.98
N MET A 179 1.37 -5.99 15.55
CA MET A 179 0.94 -5.51 14.24
C MET A 179 0.58 -4.03 14.33
N VAL A 180 1.33 -3.17 13.65
CA VAL A 180 1.01 -1.72 13.56
C VAL A 180 0.16 -1.48 12.34
N LEU A 181 -1.06 -0.99 12.52
CA LEU A 181 -2.02 -0.72 11.45
C LEU A 181 -2.13 0.78 11.20
N PHE A 182 -1.51 1.28 10.15
CA PHE A 182 -1.73 2.65 9.68
C PHE A 182 -3.05 2.72 8.91
N GLY A 183 -4.09 3.32 9.51
CA GLY A 183 -5.46 3.30 9.02
C GLY A 183 -6.21 2.04 9.49
N ALA A 184 -6.22 1.78 10.80
CA ALA A 184 -6.74 0.56 11.40
C ALA A 184 -8.21 0.28 11.10
N ALA A 185 -9.04 1.32 10.90
CA ALA A 185 -10.46 1.20 10.55
C ALA A 185 -10.73 1.04 9.05
N SER A 186 -9.69 0.91 8.21
CA SER A 186 -9.85 0.68 6.76
C SER A 186 -10.70 -0.55 6.49
N GLU A 187 -11.65 -0.43 5.56
CA GLU A 187 -12.59 -1.53 5.22
C GLU A 187 -11.88 -2.75 4.65
N ALA A 188 -10.83 -2.54 3.87
CA ALA A 188 -9.98 -3.61 3.34
C ALA A 188 -8.90 -4.08 4.33
N GLY A 189 -8.86 -3.51 5.54
CA GLY A 189 -7.82 -3.79 6.53
C GLY A 189 -8.03 -5.11 7.28
N PRO A 190 -6.95 -5.68 7.84
CA PRO A 190 -6.96 -6.98 8.52
C PRO A 190 -7.53 -6.93 9.95
N LEU A 191 -7.95 -5.76 10.46
CA LEU A 191 -8.39 -5.59 11.84
C LEU A 191 -9.42 -6.63 12.32
N PRO A 192 -10.49 -6.99 11.53
CA PRO A 192 -11.47 -7.97 11.98
C PRO A 192 -10.90 -9.38 12.18
N TRP A 193 -9.88 -9.74 11.44
CA TRP A 193 -9.16 -11.01 11.57
C TRP A 193 -8.18 -10.97 12.74
N LEU A 194 -7.31 -9.97 12.79
CA LEU A 194 -6.32 -9.82 13.85
C LEU A 194 -6.96 -9.72 15.23
N ALA A 195 -8.15 -9.12 15.32
CA ALA A 195 -8.93 -9.04 16.55
C ALA A 195 -9.30 -10.42 17.13
N ARG A 196 -9.31 -11.47 16.29
CA ARG A 196 -9.66 -12.86 16.67
C ARG A 196 -8.46 -13.79 16.74
N TRP A 197 -7.26 -13.29 16.42
CA TRP A 197 -6.04 -14.08 16.33
C TRP A 197 -5.03 -13.74 17.43
N LYS A 198 -5.49 -13.25 18.57
CA LYS A 198 -4.70 -12.89 19.75
C LYS A 198 -3.58 -11.88 19.50
N ALA A 199 -3.60 -11.17 18.37
CA ALA A 199 -2.56 -10.23 18.00
C ALA A 199 -2.46 -9.06 19.00
N ASN A 200 -1.24 -8.50 19.17
CA ASN A 200 -1.07 -7.19 19.76
C ASN A 200 -1.18 -6.16 18.62
N ILE A 201 -2.24 -5.36 18.63
CA ILE A 201 -2.59 -4.44 17.54
C ILE A 201 -2.31 -3.01 17.96
N VAL A 202 -1.27 -2.41 17.39
CA VAL A 202 -1.01 -0.97 17.50
C VAL A 202 -1.83 -0.28 16.42
N ALA A 203 -2.97 0.31 16.79
CA ALA A 203 -3.86 0.97 15.86
C ALA A 203 -3.54 2.46 15.76
N ILE A 204 -3.30 2.93 14.54
CA ILE A 204 -3.13 4.35 14.23
C ILE A 204 -4.25 4.75 13.28
N ASP A 205 -5.09 5.68 13.72
CA ASP A 205 -6.18 6.23 12.94
C ASP A 205 -6.52 7.65 13.42
N LEU A 206 -7.32 8.37 12.64
CA LEU A 206 -7.72 9.72 12.96
C LEU A 206 -8.36 9.83 14.35
N PRO A 207 -8.15 10.92 15.11
CA PRO A 207 -8.82 11.17 16.38
C PRO A 207 -10.31 11.51 16.15
N ASN A 208 -11.09 10.48 15.82
CA ASN A 208 -12.50 10.56 15.49
C ASN A 208 -13.29 9.54 16.31
N PRO A 209 -14.27 9.95 17.14
CA PRO A 209 -15.03 9.07 18.01
C PRO A 209 -15.77 7.94 17.29
N ARG A 210 -16.23 8.15 16.04
CA ARG A 210 -16.91 7.11 15.25
C ARG A 210 -15.94 6.03 14.80
N VAL A 211 -14.74 6.44 14.37
CA VAL A 211 -13.67 5.53 13.95
C VAL A 211 -13.23 4.68 15.13
N TRP A 212 -12.93 5.30 16.27
CA TRP A 212 -12.50 4.60 17.47
C TRP A 212 -13.60 3.75 18.09
N GLY A 213 -14.86 4.18 18.00
CA GLY A 213 -16.00 3.35 18.38
C GLY A 213 -16.07 2.03 17.60
N LYS A 214 -15.81 2.07 16.27
CA LYS A 214 -15.73 0.88 15.41
C LYS A 214 -14.54 -0.01 15.79
N ILE A 215 -13.34 0.57 15.97
CA ILE A 215 -12.14 -0.17 16.36
C ILE A 215 -12.34 -0.86 17.71
N LEU A 216 -12.74 -0.12 18.75
CA LEU A 216 -12.95 -0.65 20.10
C LEU A 216 -13.99 -1.77 20.13
N ASN A 217 -15.11 -1.59 19.42
CA ASN A 217 -16.15 -2.63 19.33
C ASN A 217 -15.62 -3.91 18.65
N THR A 218 -14.82 -3.78 17.60
CA THR A 218 -14.22 -4.93 16.91
C THR A 218 -13.25 -5.68 17.84
N ILE A 219 -12.41 -4.95 18.58
CA ILE A 219 -11.48 -5.55 19.55
C ILE A 219 -12.21 -6.20 20.71
N GLN A 220 -13.22 -5.53 21.26
CA GLN A 220 -14.01 -6.04 22.40
C GLN A 220 -14.63 -7.42 22.11
N GLN A 221 -15.11 -7.62 20.88
CA GLN A 221 -15.68 -8.90 20.42
C GLN A 221 -14.63 -9.99 20.13
N GLY A 222 -13.34 -9.65 20.14
CA GLY A 222 -12.23 -10.54 19.85
C GLY A 222 -11.39 -10.90 21.08
N ASN A 223 -10.22 -11.50 20.82
CA ASN A 223 -9.26 -11.95 21.84
C ASN A 223 -7.90 -11.20 21.75
N ALA A 224 -7.79 -10.18 20.91
CA ALA A 224 -6.58 -9.38 20.70
C ALA A 224 -6.39 -8.32 21.80
N THR A 225 -5.18 -7.77 21.87
CA THR A 225 -4.85 -6.60 22.69
C THR A 225 -4.67 -5.39 21.77
N LEU A 226 -5.52 -4.38 21.93
CA LEU A 226 -5.37 -3.09 21.28
C LEU A 226 -4.35 -2.23 22.04
N ILE A 227 -3.50 -1.55 21.30
CA ILE A 227 -2.56 -0.54 21.76
C ILE A 227 -2.83 0.71 20.92
N ALA A 228 -3.21 1.80 21.55
CA ALA A 228 -3.65 3.01 20.86
C ALA A 228 -2.91 4.26 21.36
N PRO A 229 -2.63 5.24 20.47
CA PRO A 229 -2.07 6.52 20.87
C PRO A 229 -3.13 7.44 21.46
N SER A 230 -2.72 8.23 22.46
CA SER A 230 -3.49 9.34 23.01
C SER A 230 -2.58 10.51 23.37
N ILE A 231 -3.06 11.74 23.21
CA ILE A 231 -2.35 12.92 23.71
C ILE A 231 -2.49 13.03 25.25
N GLU A 232 -3.59 12.53 25.81
CA GLU A 232 -3.83 12.53 27.26
C GLU A 232 -3.31 11.27 27.92
N LYS A 233 -2.89 11.38 29.18
CA LYS A 233 -2.72 10.21 30.03
C LYS A 233 -4.08 9.67 30.45
N ILE A 234 -4.37 8.43 30.13
CA ILE A 234 -5.64 7.78 30.42
C ILE A 234 -5.38 6.60 31.37
N ASP A 235 -6.28 6.45 32.37
CA ASP A 235 -6.24 5.30 33.26
C ASP A 235 -6.50 4.00 32.47
N SER A 236 -5.70 2.96 32.78
CA SER A 236 -5.79 1.66 32.12
C SER A 236 -7.11 0.91 32.39
N SER A 237 -7.88 1.34 33.39
CA SER A 237 -9.20 0.78 33.76
C SER A 237 -10.37 1.45 33.01
N ALA A 238 -10.09 2.44 32.18
CA ALA A 238 -11.14 3.21 31.47
C ALA A 238 -11.95 2.30 30.53
N LYS A 239 -13.29 2.43 30.60
CA LYS A 239 -14.20 1.68 29.72
C LYS A 239 -14.11 2.17 28.27
N ALA A 240 -14.37 1.28 27.31
CA ALA A 240 -14.36 1.58 25.87
C ALA A 240 -15.13 2.86 25.49
N SER A 241 -16.29 3.10 26.15
CA SER A 241 -17.11 4.30 25.90
C SER A 241 -16.41 5.61 26.26
N ALA A 242 -15.51 5.60 27.25
CA ALA A 242 -14.74 6.76 27.68
C ALA A 242 -13.44 6.95 26.86
N LEU A 243 -13.01 5.94 26.14
CA LEU A 243 -11.77 5.95 25.34
C LEU A 243 -11.97 6.57 23.96
N ARG A 244 -13.10 6.34 23.30
CA ARG A 244 -13.32 6.67 21.89
C ARG A 244 -13.05 8.13 21.52
N ASP A 245 -13.27 9.05 22.46
CA ASP A 245 -13.12 10.50 22.24
C ASP A 245 -11.68 11.00 22.51
N LYS A 246 -10.81 10.12 23.01
CA LYS A 246 -9.46 10.46 23.48
C LYS A 246 -8.34 9.76 22.69
N LEU A 247 -8.69 8.78 21.87
CA LEU A 247 -7.73 7.99 21.12
C LEU A 247 -7.53 8.54 19.71
N GLY A 248 -6.33 8.32 19.19
CA GLY A 248 -5.99 8.57 17.79
C GLY A 248 -4.77 9.43 17.60
N ALA A 249 -4.24 9.36 16.38
CA ALA A 249 -3.20 10.24 15.86
C ALA A 249 -3.37 10.41 14.36
N ASN A 250 -3.19 11.63 13.89
CA ASN A 250 -3.36 11.97 12.49
C ASN A 250 -2.05 11.75 11.72
N LEU A 251 -2.06 10.80 10.79
CA LEU A 251 -0.92 10.46 9.93
C LEU A 251 -0.37 11.65 9.14
N LEU A 252 -1.18 12.65 8.79
CA LEU A 252 -0.73 13.77 7.99
C LEU A 252 -0.10 14.89 8.83
N THR A 253 -0.52 15.05 10.09
CA THR A 253 -0.08 16.17 10.93
C THR A 253 0.80 15.76 12.12
N GLN A 254 0.87 14.46 12.47
CA GLN A 254 1.60 13.96 13.63
C GLN A 254 2.66 12.91 13.25
N ILE A 255 3.31 13.11 12.08
CA ILE A 255 4.34 12.18 11.57
C ILE A 255 5.47 11.97 12.60
N PRO A 256 6.10 13.03 13.17
CA PRO A 256 7.17 12.86 14.14
C PRO A 256 6.71 12.19 15.45
N GLU A 257 5.52 12.56 15.96
CA GLU A 257 5.00 11.97 17.20
C GLU A 257 4.75 10.46 17.04
N ILE A 258 4.14 10.07 15.93
CA ILE A 258 3.87 8.65 15.65
C ILE A 258 5.18 7.87 15.49
N ALA A 259 6.14 8.40 14.73
CA ALA A 259 7.42 7.76 14.49
C ALA A 259 8.20 7.57 15.80
N GLN A 260 8.33 8.65 16.60
CA GLN A 260 9.03 8.64 17.89
C GLN A 260 8.32 7.74 18.93
N TRP A 261 6.98 7.68 18.90
CA TRP A 261 6.20 6.80 19.77
C TRP A 261 6.44 5.32 19.43
N LEU A 262 6.44 4.96 18.13
CA LEU A 262 6.62 3.58 17.68
C LEU A 262 8.02 3.03 18.01
N VAL A 263 9.07 3.82 17.96
CA VAL A 263 10.43 3.33 18.29
C VAL A 263 10.63 3.03 19.77
N GLN A 264 9.75 3.53 20.64
CA GLN A 264 9.80 3.25 22.08
C GLN A 264 9.29 1.85 22.44
N PHE A 265 8.62 1.15 21.54
CA PHE A 265 8.13 -0.20 21.80
C PHE A 265 9.31 -1.16 21.91
N PRO A 266 9.43 -1.95 23.00
CA PRO A 266 10.53 -2.93 23.12
C PRO A 266 10.35 -4.11 22.15
N GLN A 267 9.11 -4.41 21.77
CA GLN A 267 8.78 -5.52 20.88
C GLN A 267 9.20 -5.22 19.44
N LYS A 268 9.37 -6.29 18.67
CA LYS A 268 9.44 -6.27 17.23
C LYS A 268 8.09 -5.79 16.65
N LEU A 269 8.14 -4.96 15.60
CA LEU A 269 6.96 -4.40 14.98
C LEU A 269 6.78 -4.92 13.55
N ASP A 270 5.53 -5.23 13.21
CA ASP A 270 5.11 -5.54 11.86
C ASP A 270 4.26 -4.37 11.35
N LEU A 271 4.82 -3.53 10.49
CA LEU A 271 4.18 -2.28 10.05
C LEU A 271 3.32 -2.50 8.81
N ALA A 272 2.04 -2.21 8.88
CA ALA A 272 1.09 -2.39 7.80
C ALA A 272 0.55 -1.06 7.25
N ALA A 273 0.92 -0.71 6.01
CA ALA A 273 0.46 0.48 5.30
C ALA A 273 -0.88 0.19 4.60
N ILE A 274 -1.97 0.40 5.31
CA ILE A 274 -3.33 0.10 4.82
C ILE A 274 -4.24 1.33 4.71
N ALA A 275 -3.81 2.50 5.19
CA ALA A 275 -4.58 3.72 5.06
C ALA A 275 -4.81 4.07 3.58
N TYR A 276 -6.07 4.31 3.24
CA TYR A 276 -6.50 4.73 1.92
C TYR A 276 -7.32 6.02 2.03
N LEU A 277 -7.04 6.95 1.16
CA LEU A 277 -7.80 8.19 1.00
C LEU A 277 -7.97 8.50 -0.49
N ASP A 278 -8.95 9.32 -0.85
CA ASP A 278 -9.19 9.67 -2.24
C ASP A 278 -8.26 10.79 -2.75
N GLY A 279 -8.00 10.74 -4.06
CA GLY A 279 -7.33 11.81 -4.79
C GLY A 279 -5.91 12.11 -4.30
N GLU A 280 -5.62 13.38 -4.10
CA GLU A 280 -4.31 13.86 -3.65
C GLU A 280 -3.95 13.41 -2.23
N LYS A 281 -4.96 13.23 -1.37
CA LYS A 281 -4.76 12.78 0.00
C LYS A 281 -4.18 11.37 0.08
N HIS A 282 -4.44 10.53 -0.94
CA HIS A 282 -3.86 9.19 -0.99
C HIS A 282 -2.34 9.23 -1.17
N VAL A 283 -1.82 10.15 -1.99
CA VAL A 283 -0.37 10.35 -2.12
C VAL A 283 0.22 10.84 -0.80
N ARG A 284 -0.43 11.84 -0.17
CA ARG A 284 0.04 12.39 1.12
C ARG A 284 0.08 11.34 2.22
N VAL A 285 -0.97 10.54 2.37
CA VAL A 285 -0.98 9.51 3.41
C VAL A 285 0.02 8.38 3.11
N SER A 286 0.24 8.05 1.84
CA SER A 286 1.27 7.08 1.45
C SER A 286 2.68 7.60 1.76
N MET A 287 2.96 8.88 1.54
CA MET A 287 4.22 9.51 1.91
C MET A 287 4.41 9.59 3.43
N ALA A 288 3.35 9.89 4.19
CA ALA A 288 3.39 9.89 5.65
C ALA A 288 3.73 8.51 6.21
N MET A 289 3.04 7.46 5.72
CA MET A 289 3.32 6.08 6.10
C MET A 289 4.74 5.67 5.71
N ASP A 290 5.19 6.02 4.51
CA ASP A 290 6.54 5.73 4.03
C ASP A 290 7.62 6.34 4.93
N SER A 291 7.46 7.61 5.29
CA SER A 291 8.39 8.32 6.18
C SER A 291 8.47 7.69 7.56
N ILE A 292 7.31 7.35 8.15
CA ILE A 292 7.25 6.68 9.45
C ILE A 292 7.89 5.28 9.37
N MET A 293 7.55 4.50 8.34
CA MET A 293 8.10 3.16 8.13
C MET A 293 9.62 3.19 7.95
N GLN A 294 10.14 4.13 7.19
CA GLN A 294 11.58 4.33 7.03
C GLN A 294 12.23 4.61 8.38
N TYR A 295 11.74 5.62 9.10
CA TYR A 295 12.30 6.02 10.40
C TYR A 295 12.28 4.87 11.41
N VAL A 296 11.16 4.16 11.53
CA VAL A 296 11.05 3.02 12.45
C VAL A 296 12.00 1.89 12.03
N SER A 297 12.12 1.58 10.73
CA SER A 297 13.04 0.54 10.24
C SER A 297 14.51 0.87 10.52
N GLU A 298 14.90 2.14 10.43
CA GLU A 298 16.26 2.60 10.74
C GLU A 298 16.60 2.45 12.24
N HIS A 299 15.61 2.64 13.14
CA HIS A 299 15.80 2.53 14.59
C HIS A 299 15.52 1.11 15.13
N LYS A 300 14.77 0.30 14.39
CA LYS A 300 14.38 -1.08 14.74
C LYS A 300 14.57 -2.01 13.54
N PRO A 301 15.80 -2.50 13.28
CA PRO A 301 16.14 -3.27 12.06
C PRO A 301 15.31 -4.55 11.86
N ASP A 302 14.80 -5.14 12.96
CA ASP A 302 13.97 -6.36 12.90
C ASP A 302 12.51 -6.12 12.46
N THR A 303 12.13 -4.87 12.18
CA THR A 303 10.81 -4.51 11.72
C THR A 303 10.50 -5.15 10.38
N SER A 304 9.27 -5.66 10.22
CA SER A 304 8.76 -6.11 8.92
C SER A 304 7.77 -5.11 8.34
N LEU A 305 7.65 -5.09 7.01
CA LEU A 305 6.75 -4.18 6.30
C LEU A 305 5.67 -4.96 5.57
N MET A 306 4.44 -4.46 5.61
CA MET A 306 3.30 -4.99 4.87
C MET A 306 2.62 -3.89 4.05
N PHE A 307 2.30 -4.18 2.80
CA PHE A 307 1.58 -3.29 1.90
C PHE A 307 0.41 -4.00 1.25
N MET A 308 -0.65 -3.25 0.96
CA MET A 308 -1.77 -3.75 0.18
C MET A 308 -1.46 -3.62 -1.31
N CYS A 309 -1.48 -4.75 -2.02
CA CYS A 309 -1.37 -4.76 -3.47
C CYS A 309 -2.60 -4.09 -4.11
N THR A 310 -2.46 -3.65 -5.35
CA THR A 310 -3.58 -3.18 -6.16
C THR A 310 -3.67 -4.03 -7.44
N PRO A 311 -4.88 -4.40 -7.91
CA PRO A 311 -5.04 -5.06 -9.20
C PRO A 311 -4.88 -4.08 -10.37
N THR A 312 -4.87 -2.77 -10.12
CA THR A 312 -4.91 -1.71 -11.14
C THR A 312 -3.59 -0.95 -11.22
N ASP A 313 -2.56 -1.62 -11.71
CA ASP A 313 -1.23 -1.06 -11.97
C ASP A 313 -0.59 -1.75 -13.18
N VAL A 314 0.65 -1.46 -13.46
CA VAL A 314 1.46 -2.15 -14.47
C VAL A 314 2.36 -3.17 -13.77
N TYR A 315 2.32 -4.41 -14.24
CA TYR A 315 3.08 -5.51 -13.68
C TYR A 315 3.94 -6.22 -14.72
N ALA A 316 5.10 -6.70 -14.31
CA ALA A 316 5.83 -7.72 -15.01
C ALA A 316 5.23 -9.09 -14.68
N VAL A 317 4.94 -9.90 -15.68
CA VAL A 317 4.45 -11.28 -15.51
C VAL A 317 5.39 -12.27 -16.16
N PRO A 318 5.49 -13.53 -15.66
CA PRO A 318 6.30 -14.57 -16.29
C PRO A 318 5.90 -14.80 -17.75
N LYS A 319 6.86 -15.21 -18.58
CA LYS A 319 6.66 -15.48 -20.01
C LYS A 319 5.49 -16.42 -20.26
N GLU A 320 5.39 -17.48 -19.48
CA GLU A 320 4.38 -18.52 -19.59
C GLU A 320 2.95 -17.96 -19.44
N VAL A 321 2.77 -16.99 -18.54
CA VAL A 321 1.48 -16.30 -18.32
C VAL A 321 1.14 -15.46 -19.55
N ALA A 322 2.12 -14.74 -20.09
CA ALA A 322 1.93 -13.91 -21.27
C ALA A 322 1.60 -14.76 -22.52
N GLU A 323 2.31 -15.87 -22.72
CA GLU A 323 2.09 -16.79 -23.83
C GLU A 323 0.74 -17.49 -23.75
N ALA A 324 0.36 -18.01 -22.58
CA ALA A 324 -0.95 -18.62 -22.36
C ALA A 324 -2.11 -17.65 -22.66
N ALA A 325 -1.97 -16.40 -22.22
CA ALA A 325 -2.96 -15.37 -22.48
C ALA A 325 -3.05 -15.02 -23.98
N GLN A 326 -1.91 -14.94 -24.69
CA GLN A 326 -1.86 -14.69 -26.11
C GLN A 326 -2.48 -15.87 -26.91
N GLU A 327 -2.19 -17.11 -26.52
CA GLU A 327 -2.75 -18.31 -27.14
C GLU A 327 -4.27 -18.34 -26.96
N LYS A 328 -4.76 -18.12 -25.75
CA LYS A 328 -6.20 -17.99 -25.47
C LYS A 328 -6.86 -16.88 -26.26
N PHE A 329 -6.16 -15.77 -26.47
CA PHE A 329 -6.65 -14.68 -27.31
C PHE A 329 -6.76 -15.10 -28.80
N LYS A 330 -5.78 -15.84 -29.32
CA LYS A 330 -5.73 -16.34 -30.71
C LYS A 330 -6.75 -17.48 -30.96
N SER A 331 -7.04 -18.32 -29.98
CA SER A 331 -7.93 -19.46 -30.09
C SER A 331 -9.42 -19.12 -30.06
N ARG A 332 -9.79 -17.84 -29.92
CA ARG A 332 -11.19 -17.36 -29.95
C ARG A 332 -11.89 -17.74 -31.25
N SER A 333 -13.19 -18.04 -31.16
CA SER A 333 -14.02 -18.29 -32.34
C SER A 333 -14.03 -17.10 -33.30
N GLN A 334 -14.35 -17.36 -34.58
CA GLN A 334 -14.40 -16.28 -35.58
C GLN A 334 -15.41 -15.19 -35.22
N LEU A 335 -16.59 -15.56 -34.68
CA LEU A 335 -17.58 -14.60 -34.19
C LEU A 335 -17.05 -13.70 -33.08
N GLN A 336 -16.35 -14.30 -32.10
CA GLN A 336 -15.71 -13.52 -31.02
C GLN A 336 -14.61 -12.60 -31.55
N LYS A 337 -13.81 -13.04 -32.53
CA LYS A 337 -12.77 -12.21 -33.17
C LYS A 337 -13.40 -11.02 -33.90
N MET A 338 -14.50 -11.23 -34.62
CA MET A 338 -15.22 -10.15 -35.31
C MET A 338 -15.84 -9.15 -34.34
N ALA A 339 -16.49 -9.63 -33.26
CA ALA A 339 -17.05 -8.78 -32.23
C ALA A 339 -15.97 -7.94 -31.54
N VAL A 340 -14.86 -8.55 -31.14
CA VAL A 340 -13.72 -7.87 -30.53
C VAL A 340 -13.10 -6.83 -31.48
N LYS A 341 -12.94 -7.16 -32.77
CA LYS A 341 -12.42 -6.24 -33.78
C LYS A 341 -13.38 -5.06 -33.98
N GLY A 342 -14.68 -5.31 -34.03
CA GLY A 342 -15.69 -4.27 -34.16
C GLY A 342 -15.67 -3.28 -33.00
N VAL A 343 -15.72 -3.79 -31.77
CA VAL A 343 -15.68 -2.96 -30.56
C VAL A 343 -14.32 -2.24 -30.42
N SER A 344 -13.22 -2.90 -30.73
CA SER A 344 -11.89 -2.29 -30.68
C SER A 344 -11.77 -1.11 -31.69
N THR A 345 -12.33 -1.28 -32.90
CA THR A 345 -12.32 -0.22 -33.91
C THR A 345 -13.22 0.94 -33.51
N LEU A 346 -14.44 0.67 -33.05
CA LEU A 346 -15.39 1.69 -32.59
C LEU A 346 -14.90 2.46 -31.39
N SER A 347 -14.15 1.81 -30.50
CA SER A 347 -13.57 2.41 -29.30
C SER A 347 -12.20 3.07 -29.55
N LEU A 348 -11.75 3.21 -30.80
CA LEU A 348 -10.40 3.71 -31.14
C LEU A 348 -9.29 2.94 -30.39
N LYS A 349 -9.43 1.63 -30.31
CA LYS A 349 -8.55 0.69 -29.58
C LYS A 349 -8.48 0.90 -28.06
N ARG A 350 -9.46 1.58 -27.47
CA ARG A 350 -9.53 1.74 -25.99
C ARG A 350 -9.95 0.46 -25.28
N PHE A 351 -10.73 -0.41 -25.94
CA PHE A 351 -11.18 -1.68 -25.39
C PHE A 351 -10.64 -2.86 -26.21
N PHE A 352 -10.42 -3.99 -25.53
CA PHE A 352 -10.01 -5.25 -26.14
C PHE A 352 -8.67 -5.19 -26.89
N GLN A 353 -7.65 -4.66 -26.25
CA GLN A 353 -6.27 -4.81 -26.73
C GLN A 353 -5.81 -6.27 -26.57
N ALA A 354 -4.93 -6.72 -27.45
CA ALA A 354 -4.28 -8.02 -27.28
C ALA A 354 -3.45 -8.00 -25.99
N PRO A 355 -3.56 -9.04 -25.11
CA PRO A 355 -2.81 -9.07 -23.86
C PRO A 355 -1.31 -9.25 -24.13
N TYR A 356 -0.47 -8.63 -23.31
CA TYR A 356 0.98 -8.84 -23.27
C TYR A 356 1.66 -8.70 -24.63
N GLN A 357 1.45 -7.56 -25.33
CA GLN A 357 2.02 -7.33 -26.66
C GLN A 357 3.55 -7.29 -26.65
N ASP A 358 4.15 -6.82 -25.55
CA ASP A 358 5.58 -6.68 -25.39
C ASP A 358 6.13 -7.80 -24.50
N LEU A 359 7.02 -8.64 -25.06
CA LEU A 359 7.86 -9.54 -24.29
C LEU A 359 9.26 -8.90 -24.16
N ILE A 360 9.77 -8.84 -22.96
CA ILE A 360 11.06 -8.22 -22.65
C ILE A 360 11.97 -9.27 -22.02
N THR A 361 13.13 -9.48 -22.63
CA THR A 361 14.15 -10.37 -22.07
C THR A 361 15.12 -9.55 -21.23
N SER A 362 15.25 -9.93 -19.97
CA SER A 362 16.21 -9.37 -19.03
C SER A 362 17.63 -9.84 -19.33
N GLU A 363 18.64 -9.12 -18.85
CA GLU A 363 20.07 -9.50 -18.99
C GLU A 363 20.38 -10.91 -18.44
N ASN A 364 19.61 -11.40 -17.48
CA ASN A 364 19.73 -12.75 -16.94
C ASN A 364 19.07 -13.85 -17.81
N GLY A 365 18.60 -13.50 -19.01
CA GLY A 365 17.95 -14.39 -19.97
C GLY A 365 16.48 -14.73 -19.67
N LYS A 366 15.90 -14.24 -18.58
CA LYS A 366 14.47 -14.43 -18.28
C LYS A 366 13.64 -13.46 -19.09
N THR A 367 12.53 -13.94 -19.63
CA THR A 367 11.58 -13.15 -20.42
C THR A 367 10.31 -12.92 -19.63
N TYR A 368 9.78 -11.70 -19.74
CA TYR A 368 8.58 -11.24 -19.04
C TYR A 368 7.61 -10.58 -20.02
N GLY A 369 6.32 -10.72 -19.78
CA GLY A 369 5.28 -9.89 -20.39
C GLY A 369 4.96 -8.67 -19.51
N ILE A 370 4.34 -7.66 -20.10
CA ILE A 370 3.83 -6.49 -19.37
C ILE A 370 2.32 -6.59 -19.27
N ALA A 371 1.79 -6.72 -18.05
CA ALA A 371 0.37 -6.60 -17.75
C ALA A 371 0.07 -5.13 -17.44
N ASP A 372 -0.58 -4.44 -18.39
CA ASP A 372 -1.06 -3.07 -18.22
C ASP A 372 -2.51 -3.12 -17.76
N CYS A 373 -2.69 -3.07 -16.43
CA CYS A 373 -3.98 -3.12 -15.76
C CYS A 373 -4.39 -1.76 -15.18
N LEU A 374 -3.72 -0.66 -15.59
CA LEU A 374 -4.05 0.67 -15.13
C LEU A 374 -5.49 1.05 -15.53
N VAL A 375 -6.24 1.57 -14.57
CA VAL A 375 -7.55 2.17 -14.77
C VAL A 375 -7.38 3.68 -14.79
N VAL A 376 -7.50 4.27 -15.97
CA VAL A 376 -7.21 5.70 -16.21
C VAL A 376 -8.08 6.63 -15.35
N GLU A 377 -9.29 6.19 -15.03
CA GLU A 377 -10.25 6.91 -14.19
C GLU A 377 -9.77 7.09 -12.75
N GLN A 378 -8.99 6.15 -12.21
CA GLN A 378 -8.39 6.27 -10.88
C GLN A 378 -7.35 7.40 -10.83
N GLY A 379 -6.71 7.68 -11.95
CA GLY A 379 -5.83 8.81 -12.14
C GLY A 379 -4.38 8.62 -11.60
N PRO A 380 -3.51 9.58 -11.92
CA PRO A 380 -2.08 9.48 -11.64
C PRO A 380 -1.74 9.50 -10.14
N ASN A 381 -2.58 10.12 -9.31
CA ASN A 381 -2.34 10.17 -7.87
C ASN A 381 -2.44 8.80 -7.22
N TYR A 382 -3.45 8.01 -7.60
CA TYR A 382 -3.58 6.63 -7.11
C TYR A 382 -2.36 5.78 -7.53
N ALA A 383 -2.02 5.83 -8.80
CA ALA A 383 -0.87 5.09 -9.34
C ALA A 383 0.45 5.50 -8.63
N LEU A 384 0.67 6.81 -8.41
CA LEU A 384 1.85 7.31 -7.69
C LEU A 384 1.88 6.81 -6.24
N ALA A 385 0.76 6.90 -5.51
CA ALA A 385 0.68 6.44 -4.13
C ALA A 385 1.04 4.95 -4.00
N LYS A 386 0.50 4.11 -4.89
CA LYS A 386 0.84 2.68 -4.94
C LYS A 386 2.30 2.44 -5.34
N ARG A 387 2.85 3.24 -6.25
CA ARG A 387 4.25 3.14 -6.66
C ARG A 387 5.21 3.49 -5.53
N ILE A 388 4.91 4.51 -4.71
CA ILE A 388 5.67 4.84 -3.50
C ILE A 388 5.75 3.63 -2.55
N GLN A 389 4.60 2.98 -2.28
CA GLN A 389 4.55 1.77 -1.45
C GLN A 389 5.38 0.62 -2.03
N GLN A 390 5.29 0.38 -3.34
CA GLN A 390 6.07 -0.65 -4.04
C GLN A 390 7.58 -0.35 -4.02
N TRP A 391 7.97 0.90 -4.18
CA TRP A 391 9.37 1.30 -4.09
C TRP A 391 9.94 1.07 -2.69
N ARG A 392 9.19 1.42 -1.63
CA ARG A 392 9.60 1.12 -0.25
C ARG A 392 9.74 -0.39 -0.04
N ALA A 393 8.76 -1.17 -0.50
CA ALA A 393 8.81 -2.63 -0.44
C ALA A 393 10.05 -3.20 -1.15
N THR A 394 10.37 -2.67 -2.33
CA THR A 394 11.53 -3.07 -3.12
C THR A 394 12.84 -2.79 -2.38
N LEU A 395 13.02 -1.58 -1.85
CA LEU A 395 14.23 -1.20 -1.10
C LEU A 395 14.37 -1.99 0.20
N ALA A 396 13.31 -2.11 0.97
CA ALA A 396 13.31 -2.86 2.23
C ALA A 396 13.68 -4.33 1.98
N ARG A 397 13.10 -4.96 0.95
CA ARG A 397 13.44 -6.33 0.57
C ARG A 397 14.91 -6.47 0.14
N HIS A 398 15.42 -5.52 -0.65
CA HIS A 398 16.82 -5.49 -1.06
C HIS A 398 17.79 -5.36 0.14
N GLN A 399 17.39 -4.63 1.18
CA GLN A 399 18.13 -4.45 2.43
C GLN A 399 18.00 -5.63 3.40
N GLY A 400 17.29 -6.71 3.02
CA GLY A 400 17.13 -7.91 3.83
C GLY A 400 15.94 -7.88 4.81
N GLN A 401 15.12 -6.81 4.82
CA GLN A 401 13.92 -6.80 5.64
C GLN A 401 12.87 -7.80 5.14
N ARG A 402 12.04 -8.27 6.04
CA ARG A 402 10.85 -9.04 5.70
C ARG A 402 9.77 -8.10 5.16
N VAL A 403 9.30 -8.38 3.96
CA VAL A 403 8.27 -7.59 3.29
C VAL A 403 7.16 -8.52 2.80
N SER A 404 5.92 -8.13 3.05
CA SER A 404 4.71 -8.79 2.56
C SER A 404 3.91 -7.82 1.72
N ILE A 405 3.48 -8.26 0.54
CA ILE A 405 2.55 -7.52 -0.33
C ILE A 405 1.32 -8.40 -0.50
N ASN A 406 0.21 -7.99 0.09
CA ASN A 406 -1.00 -8.78 0.16
C ASN A 406 -2.07 -8.21 -0.78
N ILE A 407 -2.86 -9.11 -1.36
CA ILE A 407 -4.08 -8.75 -2.09
C ILE A 407 -5.18 -8.56 -1.04
N GLY A 408 -5.90 -7.45 -1.15
CA GLY A 408 -7.05 -7.13 -0.28
C GLY A 408 -8.32 -7.87 -0.69
#